data_8fcc9def7e475d5c5022976cc5e1fb13
#
_entry.id   8fcc9def7e475d5c5022976cc5e1fb13
#
_cell.length_a   1.000
_cell.length_b   1.000
_cell.length_c   1.000
_cell.angle_alpha   90.00
_cell.angle_beta   90.00
_cell.angle_gamma   90.00
#
_symmetry.space_group_name_H-M   'P 1'
#
loop_
_entity.id
_entity.type
_entity.pdbx_description
1 polymer ?
#
loop_
_entity_poly.entity_id
_entity_poly.type
_entity_poly.pdbx_seq_one_letter_code
_entity_poly.pdbx_strand_id
1 'polypeptide(L)'
;TNFAFVHLTYVPFIAAAGELKTKPTQHTVQKLREIGIQPDALLCRADRYIPDDEREKISLFTNVPLHGVISMPDVDVIYKVPRVLHEQGLDEQICMKLQLLTRPADLRRWDTLVEEELHPQREVTIAMCGKYTDLSDSYKSLNEALRHAGIQNHAKVNIEYVDSETLTLDNVKQLARF
;
A
#
# COMPACT_ATOMS: atom_id res chain seq x y z
N THR A 1 3.90 26.61 13.38
CA THR A 1 3.32 25.70 12.37
C THR A 1 3.57 24.29 12.84
N ASN A 2 2.53 23.51 13.06
CA ASN A 2 2.67 22.10 13.44
C ASN A 2 2.81 21.26 12.16
N PHE A 3 3.83 20.43 12.11
CA PHE A 3 4.04 19.47 11.04
C PHE A 3 4.69 18.20 11.59
N ALA A 4 4.55 17.11 10.86
CA ALA A 4 5.26 15.87 11.09
C ALA A 4 5.83 15.37 9.76
N PHE A 5 7.09 14.96 9.75
CA PHE A 5 7.72 14.33 8.60
C PHE A 5 7.68 12.81 8.74
N VAL A 6 6.93 12.17 7.84
CA VAL A 6 6.87 10.72 7.73
C VAL A 6 7.59 10.32 6.44
N HIS A 7 8.66 9.56 6.55
CA HIS A 7 9.48 9.16 5.41
C HIS A 7 9.21 7.69 5.06
N LEU A 8 8.73 7.46 3.84
CA LEU A 8 8.59 6.12 3.28
C LEU A 8 9.94 5.67 2.70
N THR A 9 10.39 4.51 3.13
CA THR A 9 11.66 3.91 2.69
C THR A 9 11.50 2.42 2.38
N TYR A 10 12.47 1.84 1.73
CA TYR A 10 12.48 0.42 1.38
C TYR A 10 13.63 -0.32 2.08
N VAL A 11 13.29 -1.45 2.70
CA VAL A 11 14.24 -2.36 3.37
C VAL A 11 14.24 -3.68 2.60
N PRO A 12 15.14 -3.83 1.60
CA PRO A 12 15.16 -5.01 0.76
C PRO A 12 15.64 -6.25 1.51
N PHE A 13 15.00 -7.39 1.26
CA PHE A 13 15.51 -8.68 1.63
C PHE A 13 16.42 -9.22 0.51
N ILE A 14 17.64 -9.60 0.86
CA ILE A 14 18.59 -10.17 -0.09
C ILE A 14 18.60 -11.68 0.08
N ALA A 15 17.92 -12.40 -0.80
CA ALA A 15 17.77 -13.86 -0.71
C ALA A 15 19.10 -14.60 -0.63
N ALA A 16 20.12 -14.16 -1.41
CA ALA A 16 21.45 -14.77 -1.39
C ALA A 16 22.19 -14.60 -0.04
N ALA A 17 21.86 -13.56 0.74
CA ALA A 17 22.46 -13.30 2.05
C ALA A 17 21.56 -13.77 3.21
N GLY A 18 20.28 -14.07 2.94
CA GLY A 18 19.29 -14.45 3.94
C GLY A 18 18.92 -13.34 4.93
N GLU A 19 19.14 -12.07 4.57
CA GLU A 19 18.97 -10.95 5.49
C GLU A 19 18.31 -9.71 4.88
N LEU A 20 17.68 -8.90 5.73
CA LEU A 20 17.20 -7.55 5.39
C LEU A 20 18.37 -6.57 5.40
N LYS A 21 18.39 -5.65 4.44
CA LYS A 21 19.42 -4.61 4.33
C LYS A 21 18.88 -3.26 4.75
N THR A 22 19.35 -2.78 5.89
CA THR A 22 18.94 -1.48 6.47
C THR A 22 19.71 -0.28 5.92
N LYS A 23 20.86 -0.49 5.27
CA LYS A 23 21.68 0.59 4.72
C LYS A 23 20.96 1.52 3.74
N PRO A 24 20.12 1.03 2.80
CA PRO A 24 19.38 1.93 1.92
C PRO A 24 18.51 2.93 2.68
N THR A 25 17.80 2.49 3.73
CA THR A 25 17.02 3.33 4.62
C THR A 25 17.90 4.37 5.34
N GLN A 26 19.03 3.95 5.89
CA GLN A 26 19.97 4.85 6.54
C GLN A 26 20.46 5.95 5.59
N HIS A 27 20.80 5.60 4.34
CA HIS A 27 21.26 6.56 3.33
C HIS A 27 20.14 7.54 2.92
N THR A 28 18.89 7.07 2.74
CA THR A 28 17.79 7.98 2.38
C THR A 28 17.50 8.99 3.47
N VAL A 29 17.54 8.56 4.74
CA VAL A 29 17.38 9.48 5.89
C VAL A 29 18.56 10.43 6.01
N GLN A 30 19.80 9.96 5.77
CA GLN A 30 20.96 10.85 5.73
C GLN A 30 20.77 11.97 4.69
N LYS A 31 20.29 11.64 3.49
CA LYS A 31 20.03 12.64 2.44
C LYS A 31 18.95 13.66 2.84
N LEU A 32 17.90 13.23 3.53
CA LEU A 32 16.91 14.15 4.09
C LEU A 32 17.54 15.10 5.12
N ARG A 33 18.39 14.59 6.00
CA ARG A 33 19.07 15.39 7.02
C ARG A 33 20.04 16.41 6.42
N GLU A 34 20.73 16.08 5.30
CA GLU A 34 21.59 17.00 4.57
C GLU A 34 20.84 18.25 4.08
N ILE A 35 19.55 18.14 3.80
CA ILE A 35 18.68 19.27 3.41
C ILE A 35 17.87 19.86 4.58
N GLY A 36 18.21 19.47 5.82
CA GLY A 36 17.60 20.02 7.04
C GLY A 36 16.30 19.34 7.49
N ILE A 37 15.95 18.17 6.96
CA ILE A 37 14.73 17.44 7.34
C ILE A 37 15.10 16.23 8.22
N GLN A 38 14.63 16.22 9.48
CA GLN A 38 14.67 15.05 10.35
C GLN A 38 13.30 14.39 10.35
N PRO A 39 13.15 13.12 9.89
CA PRO A 39 11.89 12.41 9.99
C PRO A 39 11.45 12.18 11.44
N ASP A 40 10.16 12.30 11.70
CA ASP A 40 9.53 11.95 12.98
C ASP A 40 9.18 10.46 13.02
N ALA A 41 8.83 9.90 11.86
CA ALA A 41 8.58 8.45 11.69
C ALA A 41 9.10 7.96 10.34
N LEU A 42 9.44 6.66 10.30
CA LEU A 42 9.83 5.94 9.10
C LEU A 42 8.80 4.85 8.81
N LEU A 43 8.26 4.82 7.59
CA LEU A 43 7.51 3.69 7.08
C LEU A 43 8.46 2.80 6.29
N CYS A 44 8.90 1.73 6.90
CA CYS A 44 9.90 0.82 6.35
C CYS A 44 9.22 -0.32 5.59
N ARG A 45 9.02 -0.14 4.27
CA ARG A 45 8.44 -1.18 3.43
C ARG A 45 9.43 -2.33 3.21
N ALA A 46 8.95 -3.55 3.38
CA ALA A 46 9.69 -4.79 3.12
C ALA A 46 8.72 -5.86 2.62
N ASP A 47 9.24 -6.98 2.12
CA ASP A 47 8.43 -8.15 1.74
C ASP A 47 7.86 -8.91 2.96
N ARG A 48 8.33 -8.56 4.16
CA ARG A 48 7.99 -9.18 5.45
C ARG A 48 8.07 -8.18 6.60
N TYR A 49 7.62 -8.57 7.79
CA TYR A 49 7.86 -7.78 9.00
C TYR A 49 9.36 -7.69 9.28
N ILE A 50 9.80 -6.49 9.68
CA ILE A 50 11.19 -6.20 10.03
C ILE A 50 11.38 -6.61 11.48
N PRO A 51 12.34 -7.50 11.81
CA PRO A 51 12.66 -7.89 13.17
C PRO A 51 13.08 -6.71 14.06
N ASP A 52 12.91 -6.84 15.38
CA ASP A 52 13.16 -5.75 16.31
C ASP A 52 14.63 -5.32 16.33
N ASP A 53 15.56 -6.24 16.21
CA ASP A 53 17.01 -5.97 16.12
C ASP A 53 17.35 -5.08 14.89
N GLU A 54 16.72 -5.32 13.75
CA GLU A 54 16.90 -4.49 12.55
C GLU A 54 16.17 -3.14 12.69
N ARG A 55 15.03 -3.10 13.39
CA ARG A 55 14.33 -1.85 13.71
C ARG A 55 15.16 -0.98 14.68
N GLU A 56 15.77 -1.58 15.70
CA GLU A 56 16.70 -0.91 16.63
C GLU A 56 17.90 -0.33 15.89
N LYS A 57 18.47 -1.07 14.96
CA LYS A 57 19.56 -0.63 14.11
C LYS A 57 19.14 0.55 13.21
N ILE A 58 17.97 0.50 12.59
CA ILE A 58 17.42 1.62 11.82
C ILE A 58 17.27 2.84 12.74
N SER A 59 16.63 2.67 13.89
CA SER A 59 16.44 3.73 14.89
C SER A 59 17.76 4.42 15.26
N LEU A 60 18.78 3.63 15.60
CA LEU A 60 20.09 4.13 15.99
C LEU A 60 20.75 4.99 14.90
N PHE A 61 20.77 4.51 13.65
CA PHE A 61 21.46 5.18 12.55
C PHE A 61 20.68 6.35 11.94
N THR A 62 19.36 6.37 12.11
CA THR A 62 18.50 7.42 11.55
C THR A 62 18.13 8.51 12.55
N ASN A 63 18.43 8.28 13.85
CA ASN A 63 17.99 9.15 14.94
C ASN A 63 16.46 9.33 14.99
N VAL A 64 15.72 8.28 14.61
CA VAL A 64 14.28 8.21 14.78
C VAL A 64 13.99 7.25 15.94
N PRO A 65 13.14 7.60 16.91
CA PRO A 65 12.83 6.73 18.03
C PRO A 65 12.31 5.35 17.56
N LEU A 66 12.60 4.27 18.30
CA LEU A 66 12.23 2.92 17.90
C LEU A 66 10.72 2.78 17.58
N HIS A 67 9.87 3.42 18.37
CA HIS A 67 8.42 3.45 18.13
C HIS A 67 8.03 4.18 16.84
N GLY A 68 8.89 5.04 16.31
CA GLY A 68 8.72 5.72 15.00
C GLY A 68 9.26 4.92 13.82
N VAL A 69 9.88 3.76 14.04
CA VAL A 69 10.31 2.86 12.97
C VAL A 69 9.21 1.82 12.73
N ILE A 70 8.35 2.11 11.78
CA ILE A 70 7.16 1.31 11.47
C ILE A 70 7.47 0.30 10.38
N SER A 71 7.24 -0.97 10.66
CA SER A 71 7.37 -2.05 9.68
C SER A 71 6.14 -2.09 8.77
N MET A 72 6.34 -2.00 7.47
CA MET A 72 5.29 -2.09 6.45
C MET A 72 5.54 -3.30 5.56
N PRO A 73 5.06 -4.50 5.94
CA PRO A 73 5.16 -5.67 5.10
C PRO A 73 4.27 -5.54 3.85
N ASP A 74 4.61 -6.27 2.80
CA ASP A 74 3.70 -6.45 1.69
C ASP A 74 2.42 -7.15 2.18
N VAL A 75 1.28 -6.68 1.72
CA VAL A 75 -0.04 -7.21 2.09
C VAL A 75 -0.77 -7.72 0.85
N ASP A 76 -1.60 -8.73 1.00
CA ASP A 76 -2.44 -9.29 -0.05
C ASP A 76 -3.55 -8.33 -0.50
N VAL A 77 -4.11 -7.57 0.46
CA VAL A 77 -5.15 -6.56 0.24
C VAL A 77 -4.67 -5.21 0.76
N ILE A 78 -4.58 -4.22 -0.14
CA ILE A 78 -4.04 -2.89 0.20
C ILE A 78 -4.83 -2.22 1.34
N TYR A 79 -6.12 -2.53 1.51
CA TYR A 79 -6.97 -1.97 2.56
C TYR A 79 -6.64 -2.47 3.97
N LYS A 80 -5.72 -3.44 4.12
CA LYS A 80 -5.14 -3.85 5.42
C LYS A 80 -4.10 -2.86 5.94
N VAL A 81 -3.52 -2.03 5.07
CA VAL A 81 -2.45 -1.09 5.46
C VAL A 81 -2.85 -0.17 6.63
N PRO A 82 -4.03 0.47 6.66
CA PRO A 82 -4.43 1.29 7.81
C PRO A 82 -4.40 0.53 9.14
N ARG A 83 -4.82 -0.74 9.14
CA ARG A 83 -4.76 -1.61 10.34
C ARG A 83 -3.33 -1.89 10.76
N VAL A 84 -2.46 -2.26 9.82
CA VAL A 84 -1.03 -2.52 10.07
C VAL A 84 -0.32 -1.31 10.68
N LEU A 85 -0.65 -0.10 10.23
CA LEU A 85 -0.08 1.15 10.74
C LEU A 85 -0.62 1.50 12.14
N HIS A 86 -1.93 1.32 12.35
CA HIS A 86 -2.60 1.56 13.61
C HIS A 86 -2.08 0.65 14.74
N GLU A 87 -1.94 -0.64 14.47
CA GLU A 87 -1.43 -1.63 15.44
C GLU A 87 -0.01 -1.34 15.92
N GLN A 88 0.77 -0.60 15.13
CA GLN A 88 2.09 -0.11 15.50
C GLN A 88 2.06 1.32 16.09
N GLY A 89 0.88 1.91 16.26
CA GLY A 89 0.67 3.19 16.94
C GLY A 89 1.07 4.43 16.10
N LEU A 90 1.19 4.32 14.77
CA LEU A 90 1.62 5.45 13.93
C LEU A 90 0.66 6.63 14.01
N ASP A 91 -0.63 6.39 13.94
CA ASP A 91 -1.68 7.41 13.99
C ASP A 91 -1.67 8.17 15.32
N GLU A 92 -1.51 7.45 16.44
CA GLU A 92 -1.38 8.06 17.77
C GLU A 92 -0.12 8.92 17.87
N GLN A 93 1.02 8.45 17.36
CA GLN A 93 2.28 9.19 17.35
C GLN A 93 2.16 10.49 16.55
N ILE A 94 1.52 10.43 15.37
CA ILE A 94 1.29 11.62 14.53
C ILE A 94 0.36 12.58 15.27
N CYS A 95 -0.72 12.11 15.86
CA CYS A 95 -1.64 12.96 16.64
C CYS A 95 -0.93 13.63 17.82
N MET A 96 -0.11 12.90 18.57
CA MET A 96 0.71 13.47 19.66
C MET A 96 1.69 14.51 19.15
N LYS A 97 2.41 14.23 18.07
CA LYS A 97 3.37 15.17 17.46
C LYS A 97 2.71 16.45 17.01
N LEU A 98 1.52 16.35 16.43
CA LEU A 98 0.74 17.50 15.95
C LEU A 98 -0.09 18.16 17.05
N GLN A 99 -0.07 17.64 18.29
CA GLN A 99 -0.86 18.10 19.43
C GLN A 99 -2.38 18.08 19.14
N LEU A 100 -2.83 17.05 18.43
CA LEU A 100 -4.23 16.84 18.10
C LEU A 100 -4.90 16.01 19.19
N LEU A 101 -5.99 16.54 19.76
CA LEU A 101 -6.85 15.80 20.65
C LEU A 101 -7.87 15.03 19.80
N THR A 102 -7.64 13.75 19.64
CA THR A 102 -8.49 12.86 18.85
C THR A 102 -9.10 11.76 19.71
N ARG A 103 -10.19 11.18 19.23
CA ARG A 103 -10.70 9.92 19.76
C ARG A 103 -9.85 8.77 19.20
N PRO A 104 -9.81 7.61 19.87
CA PRO A 104 -9.22 6.41 19.29
C PRO A 104 -9.76 6.13 17.88
N ALA A 105 -8.90 5.67 16.99
CA ALA A 105 -9.29 5.37 15.62
C ALA A 105 -10.35 4.26 15.56
N ASP A 106 -11.35 4.43 14.72
CA ASP A 106 -12.34 3.39 14.42
C ASP A 106 -12.09 2.83 13.03
N LEU A 107 -11.49 1.66 12.95
CA LEU A 107 -11.11 1.00 11.70
C LEU A 107 -12.15 -0.02 11.21
N ARG A 108 -13.32 -0.14 11.85
CA ARG A 108 -14.34 -1.15 11.47
C ARG A 108 -14.74 -1.09 10.01
N ARG A 109 -14.80 0.11 9.40
CA ARG A 109 -15.11 0.24 7.97
C ARG A 109 -13.99 -0.32 7.08
N TRP A 110 -12.74 -0.17 7.48
CA TRP A 110 -11.59 -0.78 6.78
C TRP A 110 -11.62 -2.30 6.90
N ASP A 111 -11.91 -2.82 8.10
CA ASP A 111 -12.03 -4.26 8.32
C ASP A 111 -13.15 -4.86 7.46
N THR A 112 -14.31 -4.18 7.39
CA THR A 112 -15.42 -4.60 6.51
C THR A 112 -14.99 -4.62 5.04
N LEU A 113 -14.27 -3.60 4.54
CA LEU A 113 -13.77 -3.58 3.17
C LEU A 113 -12.82 -4.75 2.88
N VAL A 114 -11.96 -5.09 3.84
CA VAL A 114 -11.04 -6.23 3.71
C VAL A 114 -11.82 -7.54 3.63
N GLU A 115 -12.82 -7.73 4.50
CA GLU A 115 -13.64 -8.95 4.50
C GLU A 115 -14.42 -9.10 3.19
N GLU A 116 -15.03 -8.03 2.69
CA GLU A 116 -15.77 -8.04 1.44
C GLU A 116 -14.87 -8.32 0.21
N GLU A 117 -13.64 -7.80 0.22
CA GLU A 117 -12.66 -8.07 -0.83
C GLU A 117 -12.17 -9.53 -0.82
N LEU A 118 -11.98 -10.10 0.38
CA LEU A 118 -11.50 -11.48 0.53
C LEU A 118 -12.60 -12.53 0.34
N HIS A 119 -13.86 -12.17 0.63
CA HIS A 119 -14.99 -13.08 0.64
C HIS A 119 -16.16 -12.59 -0.23
N PRO A 120 -15.95 -12.37 -1.54
CA PRO A 120 -17.01 -11.93 -2.43
C PRO A 120 -18.09 -13.01 -2.55
N GLN A 121 -19.36 -12.60 -2.62
CA GLN A 121 -20.50 -13.50 -2.73
C GLN A 121 -20.73 -14.02 -4.16
N ARG A 122 -20.19 -13.33 -5.16
CA ARG A 122 -20.33 -13.63 -6.59
C ARG A 122 -19.12 -13.10 -7.37
N GLU A 123 -19.00 -13.51 -8.60
CA GLU A 123 -18.02 -12.97 -9.55
C GLU A 123 -18.73 -12.39 -10.77
N VAL A 124 -18.14 -11.34 -11.31
CA VAL A 124 -18.56 -10.76 -12.60
C VAL A 124 -17.33 -10.51 -13.44
N THR A 125 -17.45 -10.69 -14.74
CA THR A 125 -16.37 -10.41 -15.69
C THR A 125 -16.76 -9.21 -16.54
N ILE A 126 -15.84 -8.25 -16.68
CA ILE A 126 -16.02 -7.00 -17.43
C ILE A 126 -14.96 -6.93 -18.50
N ALA A 127 -15.36 -6.64 -19.75
CA ALA A 127 -14.41 -6.33 -20.82
C ALA A 127 -13.95 -4.88 -20.73
N MET A 128 -12.64 -4.69 -20.57
CA MET A 128 -11.98 -3.40 -20.71
C MET A 128 -11.49 -3.23 -22.12
N CYS A 129 -12.34 -2.64 -22.98
CA CYS A 129 -11.99 -2.39 -24.39
C CYS A 129 -11.24 -1.07 -24.53
N GLY A 130 -10.00 -1.12 -24.99
CA GLY A 130 -9.18 0.08 -25.12
C GLY A 130 -7.91 -0.15 -25.92
N LYS A 131 -7.09 0.90 -26.04
CA LYS A 131 -5.72 0.83 -26.56
C LYS A 131 -4.74 0.60 -25.43
N TYR A 132 -3.53 0.14 -25.78
CA TYR A 132 -2.43 -0.06 -24.81
C TYR A 132 -2.79 -1.00 -23.67
N THR A 133 -3.57 -2.03 -23.96
CA THR A 133 -4.05 -3.02 -22.98
C THR A 133 -2.94 -3.83 -22.34
N ASP A 134 -1.76 -3.88 -22.96
CA ASP A 134 -0.55 -4.52 -22.41
C ASP A 134 0.10 -3.70 -21.28
N LEU A 135 -0.27 -2.41 -21.14
CA LEU A 135 0.22 -1.51 -20.10
C LEU A 135 -0.83 -1.37 -19.01
N SER A 136 -0.84 -2.30 -18.05
CA SER A 136 -1.81 -2.34 -16.94
C SER A 136 -1.91 -1.02 -16.16
N ASP A 137 -0.81 -0.28 -16.04
CA ASP A 137 -0.77 1.02 -15.35
C ASP A 137 -1.59 2.11 -16.03
N SER A 138 -1.81 2.00 -17.36
CA SER A 138 -2.64 2.96 -18.12
C SER A 138 -4.10 3.00 -17.65
N TYR A 139 -4.57 1.89 -17.08
CA TYR A 139 -5.95 1.71 -16.61
C TYR A 139 -6.09 1.62 -15.10
N LYS A 140 -5.03 1.92 -14.34
CA LYS A 140 -4.99 1.70 -12.89
C LYS A 140 -6.17 2.33 -12.15
N SER A 141 -6.48 3.60 -12.42
CA SER A 141 -7.61 4.29 -11.76
C SER A 141 -8.96 3.67 -12.10
N LEU A 142 -9.14 3.22 -13.34
CA LEU A 142 -10.38 2.56 -13.77
C LEU A 142 -10.51 1.16 -13.16
N ASN A 143 -9.40 0.42 -13.11
CA ASN A 143 -9.35 -0.89 -12.44
C ASN A 143 -9.73 -0.76 -10.95
N GLU A 144 -9.16 0.23 -10.25
CA GLU A 144 -9.51 0.48 -8.85
C GLU A 144 -10.97 0.91 -8.69
N ALA A 145 -11.51 1.73 -9.60
CA ALA A 145 -12.91 2.11 -9.56
C ALA A 145 -13.84 0.90 -9.73
N LEU A 146 -13.52 0.00 -10.65
CA LEU A 146 -14.28 -1.26 -10.85
C LEU A 146 -14.15 -2.18 -9.65
N ARG A 147 -12.96 -2.29 -9.06
CA ARG A 147 -12.73 -3.06 -7.84
C ARG A 147 -13.56 -2.51 -6.68
N HIS A 148 -13.57 -1.20 -6.46
CA HIS A 148 -14.39 -0.54 -5.43
C HIS A 148 -15.89 -0.78 -5.66
N ALA A 149 -16.34 -0.71 -6.92
CA ALA A 149 -17.73 -1.05 -7.26
C ALA A 149 -18.04 -2.52 -6.96
N GLY A 150 -17.10 -3.43 -7.22
CA GLY A 150 -17.20 -4.84 -6.87
C GLY A 150 -17.40 -5.04 -5.37
N ILE A 151 -16.54 -4.45 -4.53
CA ILE A 151 -16.64 -4.51 -3.06
C ILE A 151 -18.02 -4.04 -2.60
N GLN A 152 -18.49 -2.88 -3.07
CA GLN A 152 -19.80 -2.33 -2.71
C GLN A 152 -20.99 -3.20 -3.14
N ASN A 153 -20.80 -4.07 -4.14
CA ASN A 153 -21.81 -5.00 -4.64
C ASN A 153 -21.56 -6.45 -4.21
N HIS A 154 -20.65 -6.69 -3.27
CA HIS A 154 -20.23 -8.01 -2.78
C HIS A 154 -19.82 -8.96 -3.93
N ALA A 155 -19.16 -8.40 -4.95
CA ALA A 155 -18.74 -9.11 -6.15
C ALA A 155 -17.26 -8.94 -6.42
N LYS A 156 -16.58 -10.04 -6.75
CA LYS A 156 -15.25 -9.99 -7.35
C LYS A 156 -15.38 -9.59 -8.82
N VAL A 157 -14.70 -8.54 -9.20
CA VAL A 157 -14.65 -8.08 -10.60
C VAL A 157 -13.41 -8.64 -11.26
N ASN A 158 -13.60 -9.50 -12.26
CA ASN A 158 -12.55 -9.98 -13.14
C ASN A 158 -12.52 -9.05 -14.38
N ILE A 159 -11.36 -8.44 -14.65
CA ILE A 159 -11.22 -7.52 -15.77
C ILE A 159 -10.47 -8.25 -16.90
N GLU A 160 -11.12 -8.41 -18.04
CA GLU A 160 -10.49 -8.92 -19.26
C GLU A 160 -10.20 -7.73 -20.19
N TYR A 161 -8.93 -7.56 -20.56
CA TYR A 161 -8.54 -6.53 -21.49
C TYR A 161 -8.76 -6.97 -22.93
N VAL A 162 -9.39 -6.12 -23.71
CA VAL A 162 -9.63 -6.33 -25.13
C VAL A 162 -9.03 -5.16 -25.90
N ASP A 163 -8.03 -5.45 -26.73
CA ASP A 163 -7.47 -4.43 -27.62
C ASP A 163 -8.50 -4.01 -28.64
N SER A 164 -8.90 -2.73 -28.58
CA SER A 164 -9.90 -2.18 -29.48
C SER A 164 -9.44 -2.17 -30.95
N GLU A 165 -8.14 -2.20 -31.22
CA GLU A 165 -7.59 -2.24 -32.59
C GLU A 165 -7.75 -3.62 -33.24
N THR A 166 -7.96 -4.67 -32.44
CA THR A 166 -8.23 -6.04 -32.94
C THR A 166 -9.72 -6.31 -33.20
N LEU A 167 -10.61 -5.41 -32.78
CA LEU A 167 -12.04 -5.58 -32.93
C LEU A 167 -12.49 -5.18 -34.36
N THR A 168 -13.27 -6.07 -34.95
CA THR A 168 -13.88 -5.89 -36.30
C THR A 168 -15.36 -6.22 -36.21
N LEU A 169 -16.12 -5.90 -37.26
CA LEU A 169 -17.55 -6.26 -37.37
C LEU A 169 -17.77 -7.76 -37.32
N ASP A 170 -16.80 -8.55 -37.77
CA ASP A 170 -16.90 -10.02 -37.77
C ASP A 170 -16.69 -10.65 -36.40
N ASN A 171 -15.83 -10.04 -35.55
CA ASN A 171 -15.46 -10.61 -34.26
C ASN A 171 -16.06 -9.88 -33.04
N VAL A 172 -16.70 -8.71 -33.22
CA VAL A 172 -17.26 -7.91 -32.11
C VAL A 172 -18.29 -8.71 -31.27
N LYS A 173 -18.94 -9.70 -31.86
CA LYS A 173 -19.90 -10.59 -31.14
C LYS A 173 -19.27 -11.34 -29.96
N GLN A 174 -17.93 -11.50 -29.93
CA GLN A 174 -17.23 -12.09 -28.78
C GLN A 174 -17.43 -11.30 -27.48
N LEU A 175 -17.74 -10.00 -27.57
CA LEU A 175 -18.00 -9.16 -26.39
C LEU A 175 -19.34 -9.50 -25.70
N ALA A 176 -20.23 -10.25 -26.33
CA ALA A 176 -21.52 -10.62 -25.75
C ALA A 176 -21.42 -11.63 -24.57
N ARG A 177 -20.22 -12.14 -24.30
CA ARG A 177 -19.95 -13.04 -23.17
C ARG A 177 -19.72 -12.31 -21.83
N PHE A 178 -19.57 -10.99 -21.88
CA PHE A 178 -19.31 -10.14 -20.70
C PHE A 178 -20.57 -9.50 -20.13
#